data_55296129ce2033ba977435645b99dd90
#
_entry.id   55296129ce2033ba977435645b99dd90
#
_cell.length_a   1.000
_cell.length_b   1.000
_cell.length_c   1.000
_cell.angle_alpha   90.00
_cell.angle_beta   90.00
_cell.angle_gamma   90.00
#
_symmetry.space_group_name_H-M   'P 1'
#
loop_
_entity.id
_entity.type
_entity.pdbx_description
1 polymer ?
#
loop_
_entity_poly.entity_id
_entity_poly.type
_entity_poly.pdbx_seq_one_letter_code
_entity_poly.pdbx_strand_id
1 'polypeptide(L)' 'MAFLLKFLLEAWAIIALIIGMITALLGAPLWALFPIVCAIACAYSAGLIDEILE' A
#
# COMPACT_ATOMS: atom_id res chain seq x y z
N MET A 1 -18.10 -9.01 -0.25
CA MET A 1 -16.86 -9.40 -0.95
C MET A 1 -15.96 -8.22 -1.27
N ALA A 2 -16.51 -7.18 -1.92
CA ALA A 2 -15.71 -5.99 -2.23
C ALA A 2 -15.18 -5.30 -0.97
N PHE A 3 -15.95 -5.32 0.09
CA PHE A 3 -15.55 -4.72 1.36
C PHE A 3 -14.32 -5.39 1.94
N LEU A 4 -14.28 -6.72 1.90
CA LEU A 4 -13.15 -7.48 2.41
C LEU A 4 -11.90 -7.24 1.57
N LEU A 5 -12.06 -7.19 0.26
CA LEU A 5 -10.94 -6.95 -0.64
C LEU A 5 -10.34 -5.56 -0.42
N LYS A 6 -11.20 -4.55 -0.27
CA LYS A 6 -10.77 -3.20 0.00
C LYS A 6 -10.04 -3.11 1.34
N PHE A 7 -10.55 -3.78 2.35
CA PHE A 7 -9.92 -3.81 3.67
C PHE A 7 -8.54 -4.45 3.61
N LEU A 8 -8.41 -5.55 2.88
CA LEU A 8 -7.12 -6.23 2.71
C LEU A 8 -6.11 -5.34 2.00
N LEU A 9 -6.53 -4.65 0.94
CA LEU A 9 -5.65 -3.75 0.21
C LEU A 9 -5.19 -2.58 1.07
N GLU A 10 -6.10 -2.04 1.87
CA GLU A 10 -5.77 -0.96 2.78
C GLU A 10 -4.76 -1.40 3.84
N ALA A 11 -4.97 -2.58 4.41
CA ALA A 11 -4.06 -3.13 5.41
C ALA A 11 -2.67 -3.34 4.82
N TRP A 12 -2.58 -3.88 3.61
CA TRP A 12 -1.31 -4.06 2.92
C TRP A 12 -0.61 -2.74 2.67
N ALA A 13 -1.36 -1.71 2.26
CA ALA A 13 -0.79 -0.40 2.02
C ALA A 13 -0.17 0.19 3.28
N ILE A 14 -0.85 0.05 4.41
CA ILE A 14 -0.36 0.55 5.70
C ILE A 14 0.92 -0.19 6.11
N ILE A 15 0.92 -1.52 5.98
CA ILE A 15 2.07 -2.33 6.32
C ILE A 15 3.26 -1.96 5.43
N ALA A 16 3.02 -1.81 4.12
CA ALA A 16 4.07 -1.44 3.18
C ALA A 16 4.65 -0.05 3.50
N LEU A 17 3.79 0.88 3.91
CA LEU A 17 4.23 2.21 4.29
C LEU A 17 5.15 2.17 5.51
N ILE A 18 4.76 1.40 6.52
CA ILE A 18 5.55 1.25 7.73
C ILE A 18 6.92 0.64 7.41
N ILE A 19 6.93 -0.42 6.60
CA ILE A 19 8.16 -1.07 6.18
C ILE A 19 9.05 -0.09 5.41
N GLY A 20 8.44 0.70 4.53
CA GLY A 20 9.18 1.71 3.77
C GLY A 20 9.83 2.76 4.66
N MET A 21 9.10 3.22 5.66
CA MET A 21 9.64 4.18 6.61
C MET A 21 10.81 3.62 7.41
N ILE A 22 10.67 2.40 7.90
CA ILE A 22 11.73 1.74 8.66
C ILE A 22 12.96 1.54 7.79
N THR A 23 12.78 1.09 6.56
CA THR A 23 13.87 0.88 5.61
C THR A 23 14.60 2.18 5.30
N ALA A 24 13.86 3.28 5.13
CA ALA A 24 14.44 4.58 4.89
C ALA A 24 15.28 5.05 6.08
N LEU A 25 14.79 4.82 7.29
CA LEU A 25 15.50 5.19 8.51
C LEU A 25 16.80 4.37 8.68
N LEU A 26 16.81 3.14 8.19
CA LEU A 26 17.98 2.29 8.25
C LEU A 26 19.07 2.70 7.25
N GLY A 27 18.79 3.67 6.42
CA GLY A 27 19.79 4.19 5.48
C GLY A 27 19.81 3.50 4.13
N ALA A 28 18.72 2.85 3.76
CA ALA A 28 18.59 2.17 2.47
C ALA A 28 17.47 2.81 1.66
N PRO A 29 17.65 4.02 1.13
CA PRO A 29 16.56 4.73 0.44
C PRO A 29 16.10 4.03 -0.83
N LEU A 30 17.00 3.33 -1.53
CA LEU A 30 16.63 2.58 -2.72
C LEU A 30 15.67 1.44 -2.40
N TRP A 31 15.91 0.75 -1.31
CA TRP A 31 15.05 -0.34 -0.87
C TRP A 31 13.71 0.16 -0.35
N ALA A 32 13.70 1.38 0.19
CA ALA A 32 12.48 2.00 0.68
C ALA A 32 11.50 2.33 -0.45
N LEU A 33 12.00 2.51 -1.66
CA LEU A 33 11.15 2.82 -2.81
C LEU A 33 10.19 1.68 -3.13
N PHE A 34 10.63 0.43 -2.99
CA PHE A 34 9.80 -0.73 -3.30
C PHE A 34 8.51 -0.77 -2.47
N PRO A 35 8.57 -0.75 -1.13
CA PRO A 35 7.35 -0.77 -0.34
C PRO A 35 6.49 0.47 -0.54
N ILE A 36 7.10 1.63 -0.78
CA ILE A 36 6.35 2.86 -1.01
C ILE A 36 5.56 2.76 -2.33
N VAL A 37 6.19 2.27 -3.39
CA VAL A 37 5.52 2.06 -4.67
C VAL A 37 4.39 1.06 -4.52
N CYS A 38 4.63 -0.03 -3.80
CA CYS A 38 3.58 -1.02 -3.52
C CYS A 38 2.41 -0.41 -2.77
N ALA A 39 2.69 0.43 -1.78
CA ALA A 39 1.65 1.09 -1.00
C ALA A 39 0.79 2.00 -1.90
N ILE A 40 1.44 2.77 -2.77
CA ILE A 40 0.73 3.65 -3.70
C ILE A 40 -0.12 2.84 -4.66
N ALA A 41 0.43 1.76 -5.21
CA ALA A 41 -0.30 0.88 -6.12
C ALA A 41 -1.50 0.25 -5.43
N CYS A 42 -1.34 -0.22 -4.21
CA CYS A 42 -2.45 -0.80 -3.45
C CYS A 42 -3.53 0.22 -3.16
N ALA A 43 -3.15 1.43 -2.76
CA ALA A 43 -4.10 2.51 -2.49
C ALA A 43 -4.87 2.88 -3.76
N TYR A 44 -4.17 2.96 -4.88
CA TYR A 44 -4.80 3.27 -6.16
C TYR A 44 -5.79 2.18 -6.57
N SER A 45 -5.39 0.92 -6.42
CA SER A 45 -6.27 -0.21 -6.72
C SER A 45 -7.50 -0.22 -5.83
N ALA A 46 -7.34 0.09 -4.55
CA ALA A 46 -8.47 0.15 -3.63
C ALA A 46 -9.45 1.24 -4.05
N GLY A 47 -8.95 2.39 -4.48
CA GLY A 47 -9.78 3.47 -4.98
C GLY A 47 -10.55 3.08 -6.23
N LEU A 48 -9.89 2.37 -7.15
CA LEU A 48 -10.54 1.89 -8.36
C LEU A 48 -11.64 0.89 -8.07
N ILE A 49 -11.40 -0.03 -7.14
CA ILE A 49 -12.39 -1.02 -6.74
C ILE A 49 -13.61 -0.33 -6.13
N ASP A 50 -13.38 0.67 -5.32
CA ASP A 50 -14.46 1.45 -4.70
C ASP A 50 -15.33 2.14 -5.77
N GLU A 51 -14.69 2.69 -6.80
CA GLU A 51 -15.39 3.34 -7.90
C GLU A 51 -16.20 2.37 -8.74
N ILE A 52 -15.62 1.20 -9.05
CA ILE A 52 -16.25 0.24 -9.92
C ILE A 52 -17.42 -0.47 -9.23
N LEU A 53 -17.26 -0.77 -7.95
CA LEU A 53 -18.24 -1.56 -7.21
C LEU A 53 -19.34 -0.73 -6.55
N GLU A 54 -19.23 0.57 -6.57
CA GLU A 54 -20.28 1.45 -6.12
C GLU A 54 -21.18 1.83 -7.29
#